data_0fd3735bed3d78eda4a52ddb38449372
#
_entry.id   0fd3735bed3d78eda4a52ddb38449372
#
_cell.length_a   1.000
_cell.length_b   1.000
_cell.length_c   1.000
_cell.angle_alpha   90.00
_cell.angle_beta   90.00
_cell.angle_gamma   90.00
#
_symmetry.space_group_name_H-M   'P 1'
#
loop_
_entity.id
_entity.type
_entity.pdbx_description
1 polymer ?
#
loop_
_entity_poly.entity_id
_entity_poly.type
_entity_poly.pdbx_seq_one_letter_code
_entity_poly.pdbx_strand_id
1 'polypeptide(L)'
;MEGPFLALSRKGAHDPECLKDPVPEYVDRLLHAANGCLRQITIAPELPHGIDAIRRFAAAGVVPAVGHCDADYATACRGFDAGAGIMTHMFNAMNGLHHREPGPIPAAVEDPRVTVELINDGFHVQDPMVRLGFGFAPHRIAFVTDAMAATDCPDGHYLLGALDVNVIDGHVRLASNGAIAGSTLTLEKAVQRAVLELGFTPTDAVEAATLIPAKAFGFDRANPVTKQPLGLLAPGYAADVLLINPAIWAVEHVWCDAHLLR
;
A
#
# COMPACT_ATOMS: atom_id res chain seq x y z
N MET A 1 6.98 5.33 -2.71
CA MET A 1 8.37 4.97 -2.30
C MET A 1 8.28 4.30 -0.94
N GLU A 2 8.96 3.18 -0.74
CA GLU A 2 8.99 2.47 0.55
C GLU A 2 10.39 2.60 1.15
N GLY A 3 10.49 3.25 2.32
CA GLY A 3 11.76 3.66 2.89
C GLY A 3 12.50 4.76 2.10
N PRO A 4 13.77 5.04 2.42
CA PRO A 4 14.71 4.24 3.23
C PRO A 4 14.53 4.35 4.76
N PHE A 5 13.55 5.07 5.24
CA PHE A 5 13.32 5.42 6.64
C PHE A 5 12.47 4.36 7.37
N LEU A 6 12.98 3.12 7.40
CA LEU A 6 12.29 1.95 7.94
C LEU A 6 13.03 1.42 9.18
N ALA A 7 12.29 0.82 10.12
CA ALA A 7 12.89 0.18 11.27
C ALA A 7 13.67 -1.08 10.86
N LEU A 8 14.91 -1.21 11.34
CA LEU A 8 15.75 -2.37 11.03
C LEU A 8 15.09 -3.69 11.46
N SER A 9 14.39 -3.69 12.61
CA SER A 9 13.64 -4.85 13.14
C SER A 9 12.46 -5.25 12.27
N ARG A 10 11.97 -4.33 11.41
CA ARG A 10 10.80 -4.50 10.55
C ARG A 10 11.12 -4.28 9.07
N LYS A 11 12.38 -4.45 8.70
CA LYS A 11 12.86 -4.18 7.33
C LYS A 11 12.23 -5.05 6.24
N GLY A 12 11.64 -6.20 6.60
CA GLY A 12 11.14 -7.15 5.60
C GLY A 12 12.25 -7.59 4.64
N ALA A 13 12.00 -7.46 3.36
CA ALA A 13 12.94 -7.78 2.27
C ALA A 13 13.84 -6.59 1.85
N HIS A 14 13.92 -5.53 2.66
CA HIS A 14 14.84 -4.42 2.37
C HIS A 14 16.27 -4.76 2.78
N ASP A 15 17.23 -4.27 1.97
CA ASP A 15 18.64 -4.34 2.30
C ASP A 15 18.94 -3.42 3.50
N PRO A 16 19.45 -3.96 4.64
CA PRO A 16 19.73 -3.15 5.81
C PRO A 16 20.76 -2.04 5.56
N GLU A 17 21.68 -2.19 4.61
CA GLU A 17 22.66 -1.16 4.28
C GLU A 17 22.05 0.07 3.61
N CYS A 18 20.86 -0.09 3.01
CA CYS A 18 20.10 0.98 2.37
C CYS A 18 19.24 1.78 3.37
N LEU A 19 19.02 1.26 4.58
CA LEU A 19 18.20 1.94 5.58
C LEU A 19 18.93 3.16 6.16
N LYS A 20 18.17 4.23 6.42
CA LYS A 20 18.70 5.51 6.91
C LYS A 20 17.75 6.11 7.94
N ASP A 21 18.30 6.88 8.87
CA ASP A 21 17.48 7.76 9.70
C ASP A 21 17.00 8.96 8.86
N PRO A 22 15.75 9.40 9.06
CA PRO A 22 15.15 10.52 8.30
C PRO A 22 15.64 11.88 8.79
N VAL A 23 16.97 12.09 8.77
CA VAL A 23 17.56 13.39 9.10
C VAL A 23 17.13 14.45 8.06
N PRO A 24 17.00 15.72 8.45
CA PRO A 24 16.49 16.79 7.58
C PRO A 24 17.17 16.85 6.20
N GLU A 25 18.48 16.68 6.16
CA GLU A 25 19.27 16.73 4.93
C GLU A 25 18.90 15.60 3.95
N TYR A 26 18.61 14.40 4.42
CA TYR A 26 18.15 13.30 3.58
C TYR A 26 16.73 13.54 3.07
N VAL A 27 15.84 14.04 3.93
CA VAL A 27 14.46 14.38 3.54
C VAL A 27 14.47 15.42 2.44
N ASP A 28 15.28 16.48 2.59
CA ASP A 28 15.40 17.54 1.57
C ASP A 28 15.97 17.03 0.26
N ARG A 29 16.99 16.19 0.32
CA ARG A 29 17.58 15.59 -0.90
C ARG A 29 16.57 14.75 -1.65
N LEU A 30 15.74 13.94 -0.94
CA LEU A 30 14.69 13.14 -1.56
C LEU A 30 13.62 14.03 -2.20
N LEU A 31 13.13 15.03 -1.48
CA LEU A 31 12.14 15.97 -2.00
C LEU A 31 12.65 16.71 -3.23
N HIS A 32 13.91 17.17 -3.19
CA HIS A 32 14.54 17.84 -4.31
C HIS A 32 14.70 16.92 -5.52
N ALA A 33 15.21 15.68 -5.32
CA ALA A 33 15.40 14.71 -6.39
C ALA A 33 14.08 14.26 -7.00
N ALA A 34 13.04 14.13 -6.18
CA ALA A 34 11.71 13.75 -6.62
C ALA A 34 11.02 14.81 -7.49
N ASN A 35 11.42 16.07 -7.39
CA ASN A 35 10.93 17.19 -8.19
C ASN A 35 9.39 17.21 -8.33
N GLY A 36 8.67 17.00 -7.21
CA GLY A 36 7.21 16.94 -7.17
C GLY A 36 6.57 15.66 -7.71
N CYS A 37 7.35 14.64 -8.09
CA CYS A 37 6.82 13.37 -8.57
C CYS A 37 6.54 12.36 -7.45
N LEU A 38 7.14 12.52 -6.26
CA LEU A 38 6.88 11.67 -5.11
C LEU A 38 5.46 11.92 -4.58
N ARG A 39 4.65 10.87 -4.49
CA ARG A 39 3.27 10.94 -4.00
C ARG A 39 3.10 10.30 -2.63
N GLN A 40 3.85 9.23 -2.36
CA GLN A 40 3.80 8.51 -1.10
C GLN A 40 5.20 8.12 -0.66
N ILE A 41 5.42 8.12 0.66
CA ILE A 41 6.61 7.56 1.27
C ILE A 41 6.25 6.81 2.56
N THR A 42 6.70 5.56 2.69
CA THR A 42 6.58 4.78 3.91
C THR A 42 7.71 5.13 4.87
N ILE A 43 7.34 5.45 6.12
CA ILE A 43 8.24 5.88 7.20
C ILE A 43 7.88 5.17 8.50
N ALA A 44 8.88 4.69 9.22
CA ALA A 44 8.76 4.23 10.60
C ALA A 44 8.76 5.45 11.55
N PRO A 45 7.63 5.78 12.21
CA PRO A 45 7.50 7.02 13.00
C PRO A 45 8.35 7.06 14.26
N GLU A 46 8.78 5.88 14.77
CA GLU A 46 9.62 5.76 15.97
C GLU A 46 11.10 6.07 15.73
N LEU A 47 11.54 6.14 14.47
CA LEU A 47 12.92 6.48 14.16
C LEU A 47 13.29 7.89 14.67
N PRO A 48 14.57 8.14 15.00
CA PRO A 48 15.06 9.49 15.24
C PRO A 48 14.63 10.43 14.10
N HIS A 49 14.01 11.56 14.42
CA HIS A 49 13.42 12.52 13.44
C HIS A 49 12.23 11.99 12.63
N GLY A 50 11.71 10.78 12.89
CA GLY A 50 10.62 10.18 12.10
C GLY A 50 9.37 11.04 12.02
N ILE A 51 8.90 11.54 13.17
CA ILE A 51 7.72 12.43 13.25
C ILE A 51 7.95 13.76 12.51
N ASP A 52 9.15 14.33 12.60
CA ASP A 52 9.46 15.60 11.91
C ASP A 52 9.58 15.39 10.40
N ALA A 53 10.11 14.25 9.97
CA ALA A 53 10.13 13.86 8.56
C ALA A 53 8.71 13.70 8.00
N ILE A 54 7.81 13.04 8.75
CA ILE A 54 6.39 12.91 8.36
C ILE A 54 5.79 14.32 8.13
N ARG A 55 5.95 15.24 9.07
CA ARG A 55 5.48 16.64 8.90
C ARG A 55 6.04 17.30 7.64
N ARG A 56 7.33 17.10 7.39
CA ARG A 56 8.03 17.73 6.28
C ARG A 56 7.57 17.19 4.93
N PHE A 57 7.39 15.88 4.79
CA PHE A 57 6.81 15.29 3.58
C PHE A 57 5.37 15.72 3.37
N ALA A 58 4.54 15.71 4.42
CA ALA A 58 3.16 16.18 4.34
C ALA A 58 3.07 17.65 3.89
N ALA A 59 3.90 18.52 4.45
CA ALA A 59 3.99 19.93 4.05
C ALA A 59 4.44 20.13 2.58
N ALA A 60 5.19 19.17 2.03
CA ALA A 60 5.61 19.16 0.62
C ALA A 60 4.56 18.54 -0.33
N GLY A 61 3.37 18.14 0.18
CA GLY A 61 2.31 17.54 -0.63
C GLY A 61 2.53 16.05 -0.95
N VAL A 62 3.45 15.40 -0.26
CA VAL A 62 3.63 13.95 -0.27
C VAL A 62 2.75 13.36 0.83
N VAL A 63 2.12 12.21 0.60
CA VAL A 63 1.36 11.48 1.62
C VAL A 63 2.31 10.54 2.37
N PRO A 64 2.69 10.83 3.63
CA PRO A 64 3.46 9.89 4.41
C PRO A 64 2.58 8.70 4.81
N ALA A 65 3.17 7.51 4.80
CA ALA A 65 2.53 6.27 5.25
C ALA A 65 3.29 5.69 6.43
N VAL A 66 2.58 5.25 7.46
CA VAL A 66 3.17 4.51 8.60
C VAL A 66 3.28 3.04 8.23
N GLY A 67 4.46 2.50 8.24
CA GLY A 67 4.72 1.11 7.93
C GLY A 67 6.18 0.73 8.14
N HIS A 68 6.51 -0.55 8.03
CA HIS A 68 7.84 -1.07 8.33
C HIS A 68 8.37 -0.54 9.67
N CYS A 69 7.51 -0.58 10.69
CA CYS A 69 7.73 0.11 11.95
C CYS A 69 7.57 -0.83 13.16
N ASP A 70 8.30 -0.54 14.21
CA ASP A 70 8.17 -1.17 15.52
C ASP A 70 7.41 -0.24 16.49
N ALA A 71 6.65 0.70 15.94
CA ALA A 71 5.91 1.70 16.68
C ALA A 71 4.88 1.06 17.62
N ASP A 72 4.78 1.60 18.84
CA ASP A 72 3.64 1.39 19.70
C ASP A 72 2.43 2.23 19.23
N TYR A 73 1.28 2.01 19.87
CA TYR A 73 0.05 2.73 19.57
C TYR A 73 0.22 4.26 19.66
N ALA A 74 0.83 4.75 20.75
CA ALA A 74 0.98 6.18 20.96
C ALA A 74 1.93 6.84 19.95
N THR A 75 2.97 6.15 19.54
CA THR A 75 3.90 6.63 18.51
C THR A 75 3.23 6.66 17.13
N ALA A 76 2.43 5.64 16.81
CA ALA A 76 1.66 5.62 15.57
C ALA A 76 0.64 6.76 15.52
N CYS A 77 -0.12 7.02 16.61
CA CYS A 77 -1.01 8.18 16.72
C CYS A 77 -0.27 9.49 16.43
N ARG A 78 0.92 9.68 17.02
CA ARG A 78 1.73 10.89 16.73
C ARG A 78 2.13 10.98 15.26
N GLY A 79 2.40 9.85 14.61
CA GLY A 79 2.67 9.79 13.15
C GLY A 79 1.49 10.26 12.32
N PHE A 80 0.28 9.80 12.63
CA PHE A 80 -0.94 10.23 11.95
C PHE A 80 -1.29 11.70 12.25
N ASP A 81 -1.14 12.14 13.50
CA ASP A 81 -1.31 13.55 13.87
C ASP A 81 -0.27 14.48 13.22
N ALA A 82 0.91 13.96 12.89
CA ALA A 82 1.94 14.69 12.16
C ALA A 82 1.64 14.82 10.66
N GLY A 83 0.60 14.14 10.15
CA GLY A 83 0.15 14.24 8.76
C GLY A 83 0.30 12.97 7.93
N ALA A 84 0.66 11.82 8.52
CA ALA A 84 0.58 10.57 7.81
C ALA A 84 -0.90 10.25 7.50
N GLY A 85 -1.18 9.92 6.24
CA GLY A 85 -2.54 9.66 5.75
C GLY A 85 -2.79 8.20 5.36
N ILE A 86 -1.75 7.35 5.44
CA ILE A 86 -1.82 5.96 5.01
C ILE A 86 -1.15 5.06 6.06
N MET A 87 -1.69 3.86 6.26
CA MET A 87 -0.98 2.73 6.85
C MET A 87 -0.55 1.79 5.73
N THR A 88 0.75 1.55 5.58
CA THR A 88 1.29 0.67 4.57
C THR A 88 0.97 -0.79 4.90
N HIS A 89 0.47 -1.56 3.92
CA HIS A 89 0.20 -3.02 3.93
C HIS A 89 -0.06 -3.60 5.33
N MET A 90 -1.17 -3.18 5.95
CA MET A 90 -1.59 -3.59 7.30
C MET A 90 -1.28 -5.06 7.61
N PHE A 91 -0.80 -5.35 8.80
CA PHE A 91 -0.32 -6.62 9.35
C PHE A 91 1.11 -7.02 8.94
N ASN A 92 1.67 -6.49 7.85
CA ASN A 92 2.98 -6.87 7.36
C ASN A 92 4.06 -5.90 7.87
N ALA A 93 5.21 -6.45 8.27
CA ALA A 93 6.37 -5.68 8.76
C ALA A 93 6.03 -4.64 9.85
N MET A 94 5.14 -4.99 10.79
CA MET A 94 4.75 -4.16 11.93
C MET A 94 4.36 -5.00 13.13
N ASN A 95 4.14 -4.36 14.28
CA ASN A 95 3.59 -5.04 15.44
C ASN A 95 2.15 -5.48 15.20
N GLY A 96 1.85 -6.74 15.50
CA GLY A 96 0.49 -7.29 15.41
C GLY A 96 -0.42 -6.79 16.54
N LEU A 97 -1.71 -7.17 16.42
CA LEU A 97 -2.70 -6.85 17.47
C LEU A 97 -2.43 -7.65 18.74
N HIS A 98 -2.19 -6.97 19.84
CA HIS A 98 -2.10 -7.56 21.16
C HIS A 98 -2.86 -6.71 22.17
N HIS A 99 -3.61 -7.35 23.07
CA HIS A 99 -4.56 -6.68 23.96
C HIS A 99 -3.94 -5.71 25.00
N ARG A 100 -2.64 -5.77 25.23
CA ARG A 100 -1.90 -4.85 26.12
C ARG A 100 -0.85 -4.03 25.39
N GLU A 101 -0.47 -4.44 24.19
CA GLU A 101 0.50 -3.78 23.30
C GLU A 101 -0.11 -3.74 21.88
N PRO A 102 -1.10 -2.89 21.65
CA PRO A 102 -1.94 -2.97 20.44
C PRO A 102 -1.18 -2.67 19.14
N GLY A 103 -0.02 -2.03 19.20
CA GLY A 103 0.77 -1.65 18.03
C GLY A 103 0.13 -0.54 17.20
N PRO A 104 0.57 -0.36 15.95
CA PRO A 104 0.14 0.75 15.10
C PRO A 104 -1.24 0.57 14.48
N ILE A 105 -1.76 -0.66 14.37
CA ILE A 105 -3.00 -0.97 13.65
C ILE A 105 -4.22 -0.26 14.25
N PRO A 106 -4.49 -0.32 15.56
CA PRO A 106 -5.62 0.40 16.16
C PRO A 106 -5.52 1.91 15.96
N ALA A 107 -4.33 2.49 15.99
CA ALA A 107 -4.14 3.91 15.75
C ALA A 107 -4.62 4.33 14.33
N ALA A 108 -4.34 3.51 13.31
CA ALA A 108 -4.85 3.76 11.95
C ALA A 108 -6.36 3.51 11.83
N VAL A 109 -6.87 2.51 12.54
CA VAL A 109 -8.30 2.14 12.51
C VAL A 109 -9.16 3.23 13.16
N GLU A 110 -8.73 3.76 14.27
CA GLU A 110 -9.46 4.79 15.02
C GLU A 110 -9.42 6.17 14.35
N ASP A 111 -8.43 6.44 13.52
CA ASP A 111 -8.33 7.70 12.79
C ASP A 111 -9.05 7.61 11.43
N PRO A 112 -10.21 8.28 11.26
CA PRO A 112 -10.97 8.21 10.01
C PRO A 112 -10.27 8.88 8.81
N ARG A 113 -9.20 9.62 9.04
CA ARG A 113 -8.40 10.27 7.98
C ARG A 113 -7.47 9.28 7.29
N VAL A 114 -7.16 8.14 7.94
CA VAL A 114 -6.15 7.19 7.48
C VAL A 114 -6.73 6.16 6.54
N THR A 115 -6.17 6.05 5.35
CA THR A 115 -6.39 4.94 4.43
C THR A 115 -5.49 3.77 4.84
N VAL A 116 -6.01 2.56 4.80
CA VAL A 116 -5.31 1.35 5.23
C VAL A 116 -5.03 0.46 4.02
N GLU A 117 -3.78 0.33 3.65
CA GLU A 117 -3.38 -0.58 2.56
C GLU A 117 -3.41 -2.04 3.03
N LEU A 118 -3.80 -2.95 2.12
CA LEU A 118 -3.88 -4.37 2.41
C LEU A 118 -3.53 -5.20 1.17
N ILE A 119 -2.66 -6.20 1.32
CA ILE A 119 -2.29 -7.17 0.28
C ILE A 119 -3.26 -8.36 0.38
N ASN A 120 -4.10 -8.54 -0.65
CA ASN A 120 -5.12 -9.58 -0.71
C ASN A 120 -4.73 -10.73 -1.64
N ASP A 121 -3.58 -11.36 -1.39
CA ASP A 121 -3.05 -12.49 -2.16
C ASP A 121 -3.34 -13.87 -1.53
N GLY A 122 -3.85 -13.89 -0.27
CA GLY A 122 -4.08 -15.11 0.51
C GLY A 122 -2.82 -15.69 1.16
N PHE A 123 -1.68 -15.02 0.96
CA PHE A 123 -0.38 -15.45 1.48
C PHE A 123 0.17 -14.47 2.53
N HIS A 124 0.23 -13.17 2.21
CA HIS A 124 0.62 -12.12 3.16
C HIS A 124 -0.36 -11.98 4.31
N VAL A 125 -1.65 -12.07 4.01
CA VAL A 125 -2.73 -11.94 5.00
C VAL A 125 -3.73 -13.07 4.81
N GLN A 126 -3.95 -13.85 5.87
CA GLN A 126 -4.93 -14.94 5.86
C GLN A 126 -6.35 -14.38 5.78
N ASP A 127 -7.25 -15.11 5.15
CA ASP A 127 -8.64 -14.72 4.89
C ASP A 127 -9.42 -14.16 6.09
N PRO A 128 -9.35 -14.76 7.30
CA PRO A 128 -10.02 -14.19 8.46
C PRO A 128 -9.50 -12.79 8.82
N MET A 129 -8.20 -12.54 8.62
CA MET A 129 -7.58 -11.26 8.91
C MET A 129 -7.93 -10.21 7.85
N VAL A 130 -8.08 -10.60 6.59
CA VAL A 130 -8.62 -9.71 5.54
C VAL A 130 -10.03 -9.26 5.90
N ARG A 131 -10.91 -10.20 6.32
CA ARG A 131 -12.28 -9.86 6.75
C ARG A 131 -12.30 -8.94 7.97
N LEU A 132 -11.43 -9.19 8.95
CA LEU A 132 -11.29 -8.30 10.12
C LEU A 132 -10.82 -6.90 9.69
N GLY A 133 -9.85 -6.80 8.78
CA GLY A 133 -9.36 -5.53 8.25
C GLY A 133 -10.48 -4.68 7.64
N PHE A 134 -11.30 -5.27 6.78
CA PHE A 134 -12.47 -4.60 6.21
C PHE A 134 -13.50 -4.19 7.29
N GLY A 135 -13.70 -5.02 8.32
CA GLY A 135 -14.57 -4.70 9.45
C GLY A 135 -14.03 -3.56 10.32
N PHE A 136 -12.71 -3.46 10.49
CA PHE A 136 -12.08 -2.43 11.30
C PHE A 136 -12.06 -1.06 10.60
N ALA A 137 -11.85 -1.06 9.29
CA ALA A 137 -11.70 0.17 8.50
C ALA A 137 -12.66 0.19 7.29
N PRO A 138 -13.99 0.18 7.50
CA PRO A 138 -14.97 0.17 6.42
C PRO A 138 -14.78 1.39 5.51
N HIS A 139 -14.82 1.16 4.19
CA HIS A 139 -14.60 2.18 3.14
C HIS A 139 -13.26 2.94 3.24
N ARG A 140 -12.24 2.32 3.87
CA ARG A 140 -10.89 2.89 3.99
C ARG A 140 -9.79 1.88 3.64
N ILE A 141 -10.13 0.63 3.28
CA ILE A 141 -9.15 -0.34 2.80
C ILE A 141 -8.81 -0.05 1.34
N ALA A 142 -7.53 0.14 1.06
CA ALA A 142 -7.00 0.18 -0.30
C ALA A 142 -6.24 -1.12 -0.60
N PHE A 143 -6.60 -1.85 -1.65
CA PHE A 143 -5.79 -2.96 -2.10
C PHE A 143 -4.50 -2.46 -2.70
N VAL A 144 -3.39 -3.03 -2.23
CA VAL A 144 -2.07 -2.89 -2.83
C VAL A 144 -1.54 -4.26 -3.20
N THR A 145 -0.75 -4.31 -4.25
CA THR A 145 -0.19 -5.58 -4.74
C THR A 145 1.10 -5.92 -4.03
N ASP A 146 1.92 -4.94 -3.70
CA ASP A 146 3.31 -5.13 -3.29
C ASP A 146 4.09 -6.02 -4.29
N ALA A 147 3.74 -5.85 -5.58
CA ALA A 147 4.21 -6.69 -6.67
C ALA A 147 5.67 -6.40 -7.01
N MET A 148 6.41 -7.45 -7.33
CA MET A 148 7.79 -7.37 -7.75
C MET A 148 7.96 -7.80 -9.23
N ALA A 149 9.19 -7.77 -9.74
CA ALA A 149 9.49 -7.99 -11.16
C ALA A 149 9.09 -9.38 -11.72
N ALA A 150 8.76 -10.35 -10.87
CA ALA A 150 8.28 -11.67 -11.29
C ALA A 150 6.75 -11.74 -11.52
N THR A 151 6.01 -10.65 -11.33
CA THR A 151 4.56 -10.62 -11.59
C THR A 151 4.29 -10.94 -13.06
N ASP A 152 3.33 -11.85 -13.31
CA ASP A 152 3.01 -12.42 -14.63
C ASP A 152 4.18 -13.18 -15.30
N CYS A 153 5.19 -13.57 -14.52
CA CYS A 153 6.29 -14.41 -15.01
C CYS A 153 6.18 -15.84 -14.44
N PRO A 154 6.81 -16.84 -15.09
CA PRO A 154 6.85 -18.21 -14.57
C PRO A 154 7.53 -18.27 -13.19
N ASP A 155 7.22 -19.30 -12.42
CA ASP A 155 7.98 -19.64 -11.21
C ASP A 155 9.47 -19.78 -11.53
N GLY A 156 10.33 -19.38 -10.60
CA GLY A 156 11.78 -19.42 -10.83
C GLY A 156 12.56 -18.52 -9.88
N HIS A 157 13.81 -18.29 -10.25
CA HIS A 157 14.73 -17.42 -9.53
C HIS A 157 14.73 -16.02 -10.14
N TYR A 158 14.62 -15.00 -9.27
CA TYR A 158 14.58 -13.58 -9.65
C TYR A 158 15.43 -12.75 -8.72
N LEU A 159 15.54 -11.45 -9.02
CA LEU A 159 16.17 -10.45 -8.18
C LEU A 159 15.13 -9.42 -7.70
N LEU A 160 15.18 -9.10 -6.42
CA LEU A 160 14.50 -7.94 -5.83
C LEU A 160 15.58 -6.94 -5.40
N GLY A 161 15.85 -5.95 -6.26
CA GLY A 161 17.06 -5.13 -6.11
C GLY A 161 18.32 -5.99 -6.18
N ALA A 162 19.11 -6.03 -5.10
CA ALA A 162 20.31 -6.87 -5.00
C ALA A 162 20.03 -8.22 -4.30
N LEU A 163 18.80 -8.50 -3.92
CA LEU A 163 18.44 -9.69 -3.14
C LEU A 163 17.92 -10.80 -4.05
N ASP A 164 18.46 -12.02 -3.86
CA ASP A 164 17.98 -13.21 -4.53
C ASP A 164 16.64 -13.65 -3.95
N VAL A 165 15.68 -13.94 -4.82
CA VAL A 165 14.35 -14.46 -4.45
C VAL A 165 13.99 -15.68 -5.28
N ASN A 166 13.23 -16.59 -4.69
CA ASN A 166 12.61 -17.71 -5.37
C ASN A 166 11.09 -17.50 -5.41
N VAL A 167 10.49 -17.75 -6.56
CA VAL A 167 9.05 -17.81 -6.77
C VAL A 167 8.65 -19.26 -6.94
N ILE A 168 7.77 -19.73 -6.06
CA ILE A 168 7.23 -21.09 -6.09
C ILE A 168 5.72 -20.99 -5.86
N ASP A 169 4.94 -21.55 -6.77
CA ASP A 169 3.48 -21.45 -6.77
C ASP A 169 3.00 -19.98 -6.64
N GLY A 170 3.70 -19.05 -7.32
CA GLY A 170 3.43 -17.62 -7.26
C GLY A 170 3.85 -16.92 -5.97
N HIS A 171 4.40 -17.64 -4.98
CA HIS A 171 4.85 -17.07 -3.70
C HIS A 171 6.31 -16.69 -3.73
N VAL A 172 6.60 -15.41 -3.41
CA VAL A 172 7.95 -14.85 -3.45
C VAL A 172 8.60 -14.95 -2.08
N ARG A 173 9.80 -15.52 -2.01
CA ARG A 173 10.59 -15.64 -0.78
C ARG A 173 12.05 -15.30 -1.02
N LEU A 174 12.67 -14.61 -0.06
CA LEU A 174 14.12 -14.43 -0.06
C LEU A 174 14.83 -15.79 -0.06
N ALA A 175 15.79 -15.98 -0.95
CA ALA A 175 16.60 -17.19 -1.03
C ALA A 175 17.45 -17.41 0.24
N SER A 176 17.84 -16.32 0.91
CA SER A 176 18.74 -16.34 2.07
C SER A 176 18.10 -16.86 3.36
N ASN A 177 16.79 -16.57 3.59
CA ASN A 177 16.14 -16.88 4.88
C ASN A 177 14.67 -17.29 4.78
N GLY A 178 14.10 -17.34 3.55
CA GLY A 178 12.71 -17.74 3.31
C GLY A 178 11.65 -16.70 3.70
N ALA A 179 12.04 -15.50 4.09
CA ALA A 179 11.08 -14.42 4.37
C ALA A 179 10.30 -14.02 3.12
N ILE A 180 9.04 -13.62 3.28
CA ILE A 180 8.21 -13.10 2.20
C ILE A 180 8.88 -11.82 1.65
N ALA A 181 8.88 -11.65 0.33
CA ALA A 181 9.64 -10.61 -0.36
C ALA A 181 8.83 -9.99 -1.52
N GLY A 182 7.84 -9.18 -1.19
CA GLY A 182 6.87 -8.69 -2.17
C GLY A 182 5.96 -9.81 -2.69
N SER A 183 5.21 -9.55 -3.73
CA SER A 183 4.23 -10.48 -4.29
C SER A 183 4.33 -10.61 -5.81
N THR A 184 3.57 -11.57 -6.36
CA THR A 184 3.21 -11.65 -7.78
C THR A 184 1.75 -11.27 -8.03
N LEU A 185 1.08 -10.68 -7.03
CA LEU A 185 -0.33 -10.31 -7.09
C LEU A 185 -0.55 -9.22 -8.14
N THR A 186 -1.58 -9.39 -8.96
CA THR A 186 -2.15 -8.29 -9.75
C THR A 186 -3.35 -7.68 -9.03
N LEU A 187 -3.66 -6.40 -9.30
CA LEU A 187 -4.81 -5.77 -8.67
C LEU A 187 -6.14 -6.41 -9.10
N GLU A 188 -6.23 -6.89 -10.34
CA GLU A 188 -7.34 -7.70 -10.83
C GLU A 188 -7.55 -8.95 -9.96
N LYS A 189 -6.48 -9.68 -9.64
CA LYS A 189 -6.54 -10.86 -8.77
C LYS A 189 -6.95 -10.51 -7.34
N ALA A 190 -6.50 -9.38 -6.81
CA ALA A 190 -6.92 -8.92 -5.49
C ALA A 190 -8.45 -8.70 -5.43
N VAL A 191 -9.03 -8.04 -6.43
CA VAL A 191 -10.47 -7.80 -6.54
C VAL A 191 -11.22 -9.11 -6.78
N GLN A 192 -10.75 -9.95 -7.72
CA GLN A 192 -11.32 -11.25 -8.04
C GLN A 192 -11.42 -12.13 -6.79
N ARG A 193 -10.33 -12.23 -6.03
CA ARG A 193 -10.27 -12.97 -4.78
C ARG A 193 -11.24 -12.43 -3.73
N ALA A 194 -11.33 -11.11 -3.58
CA ALA A 194 -12.24 -10.46 -2.63
C ALA A 194 -13.70 -10.87 -2.87
N VAL A 195 -14.14 -10.91 -4.13
CA VAL A 195 -15.53 -11.24 -4.47
C VAL A 195 -15.76 -12.75 -4.45
N LEU A 196 -14.93 -13.52 -5.16
CA LEU A 196 -15.19 -14.94 -5.40
C LEU A 196 -14.86 -15.84 -4.22
N GLU A 197 -13.79 -15.52 -3.46
CA GLU A 197 -13.31 -16.38 -2.38
C GLU A 197 -13.68 -15.85 -0.99
N LEU A 198 -13.64 -14.52 -0.80
CA LEU A 198 -13.92 -13.91 0.50
C LEU A 198 -15.37 -13.49 0.68
N GLY A 199 -16.15 -13.41 -0.41
CA GLY A 199 -17.57 -13.07 -0.39
C GLY A 199 -17.86 -11.60 -0.10
N PHE A 200 -16.90 -10.69 -0.35
CA PHE A 200 -17.16 -9.27 -0.26
C PHE A 200 -18.11 -8.81 -1.36
N THR A 201 -18.84 -7.73 -1.12
CA THR A 201 -19.67 -7.16 -2.17
C THR A 201 -18.81 -6.65 -3.32
N PRO A 202 -19.29 -6.72 -4.57
CA PRO A 202 -18.61 -6.09 -5.71
C PRO A 202 -18.21 -4.64 -5.46
N THR A 203 -19.09 -3.88 -4.80
CA THR A 203 -18.85 -2.48 -4.48
C THR A 203 -17.65 -2.31 -3.56
N ASP A 204 -17.58 -3.05 -2.45
CA ASP A 204 -16.47 -2.95 -1.49
C ASP A 204 -15.13 -3.33 -2.13
N ALA A 205 -15.12 -4.40 -2.94
CA ALA A 205 -13.92 -4.87 -3.62
C ALA A 205 -13.42 -3.88 -4.67
N VAL A 206 -14.32 -3.29 -5.46
CA VAL A 206 -13.97 -2.29 -6.48
C VAL A 206 -13.57 -0.95 -5.85
N GLU A 207 -14.28 -0.48 -4.82
CA GLU A 207 -13.86 0.72 -4.08
C GLU A 207 -12.43 0.61 -3.56
N ALA A 208 -12.06 -0.55 -3.01
CA ALA A 208 -10.72 -0.79 -2.46
C ALA A 208 -9.61 -0.71 -3.54
N ALA A 209 -9.95 -0.91 -4.80
CA ALA A 209 -9.01 -0.83 -5.93
C ALA A 209 -9.09 0.49 -6.72
N THR A 210 -10.09 1.35 -6.45
CA THR A 210 -10.37 2.54 -7.28
C THR A 210 -10.55 3.81 -6.44
N LEU A 211 -11.73 4.01 -5.87
CA LEU A 211 -12.10 5.26 -5.18
C LEU A 211 -11.26 5.50 -3.91
N ILE A 212 -11.00 4.45 -3.13
CA ILE A 212 -10.26 4.60 -1.87
C ILE A 212 -8.81 5.04 -2.12
N PRO A 213 -8.01 4.36 -2.98
CA PRO A 213 -6.69 4.88 -3.32
C PRO A 213 -6.74 6.25 -4.01
N ALA A 214 -7.74 6.55 -4.84
CA ALA A 214 -7.90 7.88 -5.42
C ALA A 214 -8.08 8.96 -4.34
N LYS A 215 -8.90 8.70 -3.30
CA LYS A 215 -9.08 9.60 -2.16
C LYS A 215 -7.81 9.79 -1.35
N ALA A 216 -7.04 8.73 -1.12
CA ALA A 216 -5.79 8.79 -0.36
C ALA A 216 -4.79 9.80 -0.94
N PHE A 217 -4.81 10.00 -2.27
CA PHE A 217 -3.95 10.94 -2.98
C PHE A 217 -4.66 12.22 -3.42
N GLY A 218 -5.94 12.41 -3.10
CA GLY A 218 -6.75 13.52 -3.59
C GLY A 218 -7.07 13.49 -5.08
N PHE A 219 -6.85 12.35 -5.74
CA PHE A 219 -7.13 12.16 -7.17
C PHE A 219 -8.62 11.99 -7.46
N ASP A 220 -9.44 11.77 -6.45
CA ASP A 220 -10.90 11.83 -6.53
C ASP A 220 -11.44 13.23 -6.79
N ARG A 221 -10.60 14.26 -6.67
CA ARG A 221 -10.93 15.68 -6.95
C ARG A 221 -10.25 16.17 -8.22
N ALA A 222 -8.96 15.90 -8.38
CA ALA A 222 -8.20 16.28 -9.57
C ALA A 222 -6.93 15.43 -9.70
N ASN A 223 -6.83 14.67 -10.78
CA ASN A 223 -5.58 14.01 -11.17
C ASN A 223 -4.54 15.08 -11.54
N PRO A 224 -3.30 15.00 -11.04
CA PRO A 224 -2.25 15.97 -11.33
C PRO A 224 -1.87 16.06 -12.82
N VAL A 225 -2.11 15.01 -13.61
CA VAL A 225 -1.79 14.92 -15.03
C VAL A 225 -2.97 15.39 -15.88
N THR A 226 -4.10 14.66 -15.82
CA THR A 226 -5.27 14.91 -16.69
C THR A 226 -6.21 16.00 -16.17
N LYS A 227 -6.06 16.40 -14.89
CA LYS A 227 -6.95 17.31 -14.16
C LYS A 227 -8.36 16.77 -13.91
N GLN A 228 -8.72 15.64 -14.47
CA GLN A 228 -9.99 14.97 -14.20
C GLN A 228 -9.88 14.14 -12.93
N PRO A 229 -10.94 14.05 -12.11
CA PRO A 229 -10.96 13.15 -10.96
C PRO A 229 -10.99 11.68 -11.40
N LEU A 230 -10.45 10.81 -10.52
CA LEU A 230 -10.38 9.36 -10.72
C LEU A 230 -11.18 8.61 -9.65
N GLY A 231 -11.47 7.35 -9.91
CA GLY A 231 -12.02 6.40 -8.93
C GLY A 231 -13.51 6.17 -9.00
N LEU A 232 -14.24 6.94 -9.81
CA LEU A 232 -15.68 6.75 -10.03
C LEU A 232 -16.02 6.79 -11.50
N LEU A 233 -17.06 6.05 -11.88
CA LEU A 233 -17.72 6.20 -13.16
C LEU A 233 -18.88 7.19 -13.01
N ALA A 234 -18.58 8.48 -13.15
CA ALA A 234 -19.51 9.57 -12.96
C ALA A 234 -19.23 10.73 -13.93
N PRO A 235 -20.21 11.60 -14.24
CA PRO A 235 -19.99 12.79 -15.08
C PRO A 235 -18.85 13.67 -14.51
N GLY A 236 -17.90 14.03 -15.38
CA GLY A 236 -16.75 14.86 -15.03
C GLY A 236 -15.52 14.10 -14.57
N TYR A 237 -15.63 12.80 -14.29
CA TYR A 237 -14.49 11.92 -14.01
C TYR A 237 -13.80 11.46 -15.31
N ALA A 238 -12.55 11.04 -15.19
CA ALA A 238 -11.83 10.42 -16.30
C ALA A 238 -12.60 9.20 -16.82
N ALA A 239 -12.64 9.05 -18.14
CA ALA A 239 -13.33 7.93 -18.79
C ALA A 239 -12.42 6.68 -18.83
N ASP A 240 -11.89 6.31 -17.67
CA ASP A 240 -11.13 5.08 -17.44
C ASP A 240 -12.09 3.99 -16.96
N VAL A 241 -12.38 3.02 -17.83
CA VAL A 241 -13.44 2.03 -17.62
C VAL A 241 -12.91 0.63 -17.83
N LEU A 242 -13.32 -0.27 -16.97
CA LEU A 242 -13.11 -1.71 -17.12
C LEU A 242 -14.46 -2.41 -17.35
N LEU A 243 -14.52 -3.29 -18.34
CA LEU A 243 -15.60 -4.26 -18.46
C LEU A 243 -15.12 -5.58 -17.85
N ILE A 244 -15.85 -6.06 -16.87
CA ILE A 244 -15.49 -7.26 -16.10
C ILE A 244 -16.55 -8.34 -16.34
N ASN A 245 -16.12 -9.57 -16.61
CA ASN A 245 -16.98 -10.73 -16.67
C ASN A 245 -17.50 -11.06 -15.25
N PRO A 246 -18.81 -10.97 -14.99
CA PRO A 246 -19.33 -11.13 -13.63
C PRO A 246 -19.24 -12.55 -13.08
N ALA A 247 -19.08 -13.58 -13.94
CA ALA A 247 -18.99 -14.95 -13.53
C ALA A 247 -17.61 -15.34 -12.97
N ILE A 248 -16.56 -14.76 -13.53
CA ILE A 248 -15.17 -15.09 -13.20
C ILE A 248 -14.37 -13.89 -12.72
N TRP A 249 -14.94 -12.71 -12.70
CA TRP A 249 -14.33 -11.44 -12.28
C TRP A 249 -13.03 -11.11 -13.02
N ALA A 250 -12.91 -11.53 -14.28
CA ALA A 250 -11.80 -11.20 -15.16
C ALA A 250 -12.10 -9.96 -16.00
N VAL A 251 -11.10 -9.15 -16.25
CA VAL A 251 -11.18 -7.96 -17.12
C VAL A 251 -11.23 -8.40 -18.57
N GLU A 252 -12.30 -8.04 -19.29
CA GLU A 252 -12.49 -8.33 -20.72
C GLU A 252 -12.07 -7.15 -21.60
N HIS A 253 -12.41 -5.92 -21.18
CA HIS A 253 -12.04 -4.72 -21.92
C HIS A 253 -11.56 -3.61 -20.99
N VAL A 254 -10.66 -2.79 -21.52
CA VAL A 254 -10.03 -1.66 -20.83
C VAL A 254 -10.15 -0.41 -21.71
N TRP A 255 -10.74 0.64 -21.20
CA TRP A 255 -10.69 1.98 -21.79
C TRP A 255 -9.86 2.89 -20.89
N CYS A 256 -9.03 3.70 -21.51
CA CYS A 256 -8.31 4.78 -20.86
C CYS A 256 -8.64 6.08 -21.61
N ASP A 257 -9.12 7.09 -20.91
CA ASP A 257 -9.60 8.34 -21.48
C ASP A 257 -10.54 8.11 -22.69
N ALA A 258 -11.51 7.19 -22.51
CA ALA A 258 -12.46 6.73 -23.50
C ALA A 258 -11.87 6.00 -24.74
N HIS A 259 -10.57 5.69 -24.75
CA HIS A 259 -9.93 4.93 -25.83
C HIS A 259 -9.83 3.46 -25.42
N LEU A 260 -10.37 2.56 -26.26
CA LEU A 260 -10.25 1.12 -26.05
C LEU A 260 -8.79 0.68 -26.23
N LEU A 261 -8.24 0.04 -25.20
CA LEU A 261 -6.86 -0.49 -25.17
C LEU A 261 -6.83 -2.01 -25.36
N ARG A 262 -7.85 -2.71 -24.85
CA ARG A 262 -7.95 -4.18 -24.89
C ARG A 262 -9.41 -4.62 -25.03
#